data_1513376aa54decc1d702069434214925
#
_entry.id   1513376aa54decc1d702069434214925
#
_cell.length_a   1.000
_cell.length_b   1.000
_cell.length_c   1.000
_cell.angle_alpha   90.00
_cell.angle_beta   90.00
_cell.angle_gamma   90.00
#
_symmetry.space_group_name_H-M   'P 1'
#
loop_
_entity.id
_entity.type
_entity.pdbx_description
1 polymer ?
#
loop_
_entity_poly.entity_id
_entity_poly.type
_entity_poly.pdbx_seq_one_letter_code
_entity_poly.pdbx_strand_id
1 'polypeptide(L)'
;MAAAGSEGAPPLPGLQLVQQGAEARLYRGRFLGRAAVAKLRFPKRYRHPALEERLSRRRTAQEARSLLRCRRAGIAAPVVYFVDYVSNCIYLEDIVGATTVRDYITSVQQSGTDASNLFLLAEKIGEVLARMHDEDLIHGDLTTSNMLLRTPVEELDLVLIDFGLSFISGLPEDKGVDLYVLEKAFLSTHPNTDALFEALLKKYSASSKKSSPVIRKLDEVRLRGRKRSMVG
;
A
#
# COMPACT_ATOMS: atom_id res chain seq x y z
N MET A 1 -3.62 -33.35 -22.38
CA MET A 1 -4.80 -32.71 -21.74
C MET A 1 -4.33 -31.99 -20.52
N ALA A 2 -4.14 -30.67 -20.61
CA ALA A 2 -3.75 -29.85 -19.47
C ALA A 2 -4.99 -29.64 -18.58
N ALA A 3 -4.89 -30.05 -17.32
CA ALA A 3 -5.95 -29.84 -16.33
C ALA A 3 -6.15 -28.33 -16.15
N ALA A 4 -7.33 -27.84 -16.52
CA ALA A 4 -7.80 -26.50 -16.18
C ALA A 4 -7.74 -26.36 -14.67
N GLY A 5 -6.85 -25.48 -14.18
CA GLY A 5 -6.78 -25.16 -12.76
C GLY A 5 -8.14 -24.60 -12.31
N SER A 6 -8.73 -25.20 -11.29
CA SER A 6 -9.97 -24.76 -10.68
C SER A 6 -9.80 -23.29 -10.27
N GLU A 7 -10.40 -22.37 -10.99
CA GLU A 7 -10.64 -21.02 -10.50
C GLU A 7 -11.42 -21.18 -9.19
N GLY A 8 -10.78 -20.86 -8.06
CA GLY A 8 -11.44 -20.98 -6.78
C GLY A 8 -12.72 -20.15 -6.78
N ALA A 9 -13.81 -20.75 -6.35
CA ALA A 9 -15.09 -20.07 -6.24
C ALA A 9 -14.95 -18.76 -5.45
N PRO A 10 -15.72 -17.70 -5.79
CA PRO A 10 -15.71 -16.46 -5.04
C PRO A 10 -16.12 -16.72 -3.59
N PRO A 11 -15.57 -15.96 -2.61
CA PRO A 11 -15.86 -16.18 -1.19
C PRO A 11 -17.32 -15.91 -0.81
N LEU A 12 -18.05 -15.19 -1.68
CA LEU A 12 -19.50 -14.96 -1.58
C LEU A 12 -20.12 -14.91 -2.98
N PRO A 13 -21.40 -15.32 -3.11
CA PRO A 13 -22.17 -15.16 -4.35
C PRO A 13 -22.22 -13.67 -4.77
N GLY A 14 -22.11 -13.41 -6.07
CA GLY A 14 -22.19 -12.06 -6.63
C GLY A 14 -20.87 -11.25 -6.60
N LEU A 15 -19.78 -11.80 -6.06
CA LEU A 15 -18.46 -11.21 -6.16
C LEU A 15 -17.76 -11.72 -7.42
N GLN A 16 -17.13 -10.80 -8.17
CA GLN A 16 -16.39 -11.10 -9.38
C GLN A 16 -14.89 -10.96 -9.14
N LEU A 17 -14.08 -11.89 -9.64
CA LEU A 17 -12.63 -11.81 -9.59
C LEU A 17 -12.16 -10.63 -10.46
N VAL A 18 -11.45 -9.68 -9.85
CA VAL A 18 -10.91 -8.50 -10.57
C VAL A 18 -9.39 -8.55 -10.69
N GLN A 19 -8.73 -9.23 -9.76
CA GLN A 19 -7.27 -9.34 -9.78
C GLN A 19 -6.81 -10.58 -9.02
N GLN A 20 -5.78 -11.23 -9.54
CA GLN A 20 -5.06 -12.28 -8.83
C GLN A 20 -3.59 -11.87 -8.69
N GLY A 21 -3.18 -11.63 -7.45
CA GLY A 21 -1.80 -11.37 -7.09
C GLY A 21 -1.05 -12.65 -6.68
N ALA A 22 0.19 -12.48 -6.25
CA ALA A 22 1.00 -13.58 -5.79
C ALA A 22 0.49 -14.23 -4.48
N GLU A 23 -0.23 -13.50 -3.63
CA GLU A 23 -0.63 -13.94 -2.28
C GLU A 23 -2.13 -13.93 -2.03
N ALA A 24 -2.89 -13.20 -2.84
CA ALA A 24 -4.33 -13.05 -2.67
C ALA A 24 -5.05 -12.86 -4.01
N ARG A 25 -6.33 -13.18 -4.01
CA ARG A 25 -7.29 -12.82 -5.06
C ARG A 25 -8.17 -11.69 -4.56
N LEU A 26 -8.41 -10.70 -5.41
CA LEU A 26 -9.33 -9.61 -5.14
C LEU A 26 -10.61 -9.84 -5.92
N TYR A 27 -11.71 -9.82 -5.20
CA TYR A 27 -13.06 -9.91 -5.77
C TYR A 27 -13.79 -8.60 -5.48
N ARG A 28 -14.52 -8.09 -6.46
CA ARG A 28 -15.33 -6.87 -6.34
C ARG A 28 -16.80 -7.20 -6.46
N GLY A 29 -17.63 -6.50 -5.69
CA GLY A 29 -19.08 -6.64 -5.71
C GLY A 29 -19.74 -5.92 -4.55
N ARG A 30 -20.73 -6.53 -3.93
CA ARG A 30 -21.45 -5.96 -2.78
C ARG A 30 -21.37 -6.87 -1.57
N PHE A 31 -21.15 -6.27 -0.41
CA PHE A 31 -21.25 -6.92 0.90
C PHE A 31 -22.26 -6.17 1.75
N LEU A 32 -23.35 -6.86 2.14
CA LEU A 32 -24.48 -6.25 2.89
C LEU A 32 -24.98 -4.93 2.26
N GLY A 33 -25.15 -4.93 0.92
CA GLY A 33 -25.65 -3.78 0.18
C GLY A 33 -24.62 -2.66 -0.13
N ARG A 34 -23.39 -2.75 0.39
CA ARG A 34 -22.31 -1.77 0.18
C ARG A 34 -21.31 -2.25 -0.88
N ALA A 35 -20.76 -1.33 -1.68
CA ALA A 35 -19.67 -1.65 -2.58
C ALA A 35 -18.46 -2.17 -1.77
N ALA A 36 -17.93 -3.32 -2.17
CA ALA A 36 -16.91 -4.02 -1.41
C ALA A 36 -15.87 -4.69 -2.30
N VAL A 37 -14.65 -4.76 -1.78
CA VAL A 37 -13.56 -5.62 -2.25
C VAL A 37 -13.34 -6.72 -1.22
N ALA A 38 -13.41 -7.97 -1.64
CA ALA A 38 -13.01 -9.11 -0.83
C ALA A 38 -11.61 -9.57 -1.23
N LYS A 39 -10.67 -9.51 -0.30
CA LYS A 39 -9.30 -9.95 -0.46
C LYS A 39 -9.14 -11.32 0.19
N LEU A 40 -9.13 -12.35 -0.65
CA LEU A 40 -9.02 -13.76 -0.26
C LEU A 40 -7.58 -14.23 -0.40
N ARG A 41 -6.93 -14.59 0.71
CA ARG A 41 -5.60 -15.19 0.71
C ARG A 41 -5.71 -16.68 0.44
N PHE A 42 -4.96 -17.16 -0.54
CA PHE A 42 -4.95 -18.58 -0.90
C PHE A 42 -3.66 -19.26 -0.44
N PRO A 43 -3.72 -20.55 -0.06
CA PRO A 43 -2.57 -21.28 0.44
C PRO A 43 -1.51 -21.49 -0.64
N LYS A 44 -0.24 -21.38 -0.26
CA LYS A 44 0.91 -21.64 -1.13
C LYS A 44 1.28 -23.12 -1.11
N ARG A 45 1.25 -23.77 -2.27
CA ARG A 45 1.53 -25.21 -2.40
C ARG A 45 2.92 -25.64 -1.95
N TYR A 46 3.91 -24.72 -1.95
CA TYR A 46 5.29 -25.00 -1.56
C TYR A 46 5.54 -24.85 -0.06
N ARG A 47 4.58 -24.37 0.71
CA ARG A 47 4.71 -24.19 2.17
C ARG A 47 4.02 -25.34 2.91
N HIS A 48 4.55 -25.68 4.08
CA HIS A 48 3.89 -26.65 4.97
C HIS A 48 2.51 -26.11 5.38
N PRO A 49 1.41 -26.90 5.28
CA PRO A 49 0.03 -26.43 5.50
C PRO A 49 -0.18 -25.68 6.81
N ALA A 50 0.32 -26.22 7.94
CA ALA A 50 0.15 -25.57 9.25
C ALA A 50 0.90 -24.22 9.36
N LEU A 51 2.05 -24.06 8.67
CA LEU A 51 2.75 -22.80 8.61
C LEU A 51 2.00 -21.79 7.75
N GLU A 52 1.48 -22.22 6.59
CA GLU A 52 0.73 -21.39 5.67
C GLU A 52 -0.56 -20.85 6.33
N GLU A 53 -1.33 -21.71 6.99
CA GLU A 53 -2.54 -21.29 7.71
C GLU A 53 -2.23 -20.22 8.77
N ARG A 54 -1.21 -20.46 9.58
CA ARG A 54 -0.77 -19.49 10.61
C ARG A 54 -0.33 -18.15 10.02
N LEU A 55 0.42 -18.17 8.91
CA LEU A 55 0.90 -16.96 8.24
C LEU A 55 -0.26 -16.18 7.61
N SER A 56 -1.15 -16.86 6.89
CA SER A 56 -2.30 -16.24 6.24
C SER A 56 -3.23 -15.61 7.26
N ARG A 57 -3.55 -16.33 8.34
CA ARG A 57 -4.37 -15.81 9.44
C ARG A 57 -3.73 -14.60 10.12
N ARG A 58 -2.41 -14.67 10.41
CA ARG A 58 -1.66 -13.57 11.00
C ARG A 58 -1.68 -12.32 10.10
N ARG A 59 -1.44 -12.47 8.80
CA ARG A 59 -1.44 -11.37 7.82
C ARG A 59 -2.82 -10.75 7.67
N THR A 60 -3.88 -11.57 7.60
CA THR A 60 -5.26 -11.08 7.53
C THR A 60 -5.61 -10.26 8.78
N ALA A 61 -5.28 -10.75 9.98
CA ALA A 61 -5.50 -10.04 11.22
C ALA A 61 -4.68 -8.74 11.32
N GLN A 62 -3.42 -8.77 10.88
CA GLN A 62 -2.53 -7.61 10.89
C GLN A 62 -3.04 -6.53 9.94
N GLU A 63 -3.44 -6.89 8.72
CA GLU A 63 -4.01 -5.97 7.74
C GLU A 63 -5.25 -5.26 8.30
N ALA A 64 -6.19 -6.01 8.88
CA ALA A 64 -7.39 -5.44 9.49
C ALA A 64 -7.08 -4.46 10.63
N ARG A 65 -6.12 -4.80 11.50
CA ARG A 65 -5.70 -3.93 12.61
C ARG A 65 -5.02 -2.66 12.12
N SER A 66 -4.18 -2.75 11.10
CA SER A 66 -3.45 -1.60 10.53
C SER A 66 -4.42 -0.64 9.85
N LEU A 67 -5.38 -1.15 9.06
CA LEU A 67 -6.45 -0.33 8.47
C LEU A 67 -7.25 0.41 9.54
N LEU A 68 -7.63 -0.27 10.61
CA LEU A 68 -8.35 0.36 11.73
C LEU A 68 -7.49 1.42 12.44
N ARG A 69 -6.19 1.17 12.62
CA ARG A 69 -5.26 2.13 13.22
C ARG A 69 -5.12 3.38 12.34
N CYS A 70 -4.94 3.23 11.02
CA CYS A 70 -4.94 4.35 10.08
C CYS A 70 -6.18 5.23 10.26
N ARG A 71 -7.36 4.63 10.21
CA ARG A 71 -8.62 5.38 10.33
C ARG A 71 -8.76 6.11 11.66
N ARG A 72 -8.35 5.49 12.77
CA ARG A 72 -8.34 6.15 14.11
C ARG A 72 -7.37 7.32 14.18
N ALA A 73 -6.28 7.27 13.44
CA ALA A 73 -5.30 8.34 13.32
C ALA A 73 -5.68 9.43 12.30
N GLY A 74 -6.88 9.35 11.70
CA GLY A 74 -7.33 10.28 10.65
C GLY A 74 -6.59 10.09 9.32
N ILE A 75 -5.99 8.92 9.09
CA ILE A 75 -5.38 8.54 7.82
C ILE A 75 -6.43 7.79 7.01
N ALA A 76 -6.68 8.24 5.77
CA ALA A 76 -7.65 7.59 4.91
C ALA A 76 -7.15 6.20 4.48
N ALA A 77 -7.97 5.21 4.77
CA ALA A 77 -7.77 3.81 4.41
C ALA A 77 -9.16 3.14 4.29
N PRO A 78 -9.32 2.05 3.53
CA PRO A 78 -10.59 1.37 3.37
C PRO A 78 -11.21 0.95 4.71
N VAL A 79 -12.52 1.08 4.83
CA VAL A 79 -13.26 0.53 5.98
C VAL A 79 -13.20 -0.99 5.93
N VAL A 80 -12.90 -1.62 7.04
CA VAL A 80 -13.03 -3.07 7.20
C VAL A 80 -14.48 -3.38 7.54
N TYR A 81 -15.19 -4.08 6.65
CA TYR A 81 -16.57 -4.50 6.86
C TYR A 81 -16.66 -5.80 7.64
N PHE A 82 -15.81 -6.76 7.29
CA PHE A 82 -15.80 -8.08 7.92
C PHE A 82 -14.46 -8.78 7.73
N VAL A 83 -14.11 -9.66 8.64
CA VAL A 83 -12.91 -10.53 8.55
C VAL A 83 -13.33 -11.97 8.78
N ASP A 84 -13.17 -12.79 7.76
CA ASP A 84 -13.35 -14.24 7.88
C ASP A 84 -12.00 -14.91 8.08
N TYR A 85 -11.77 -15.36 9.30
CA TYR A 85 -10.53 -16.06 9.66
C TYR A 85 -10.51 -17.54 9.24
N VAL A 86 -11.64 -18.10 8.83
CA VAL A 86 -11.72 -19.48 8.35
C VAL A 86 -11.22 -19.55 6.92
N SER A 87 -11.71 -18.66 6.06
CA SER A 87 -11.26 -18.56 4.66
C SER A 87 -10.05 -17.66 4.47
N ASN A 88 -9.58 -16.95 5.50
CA ASN A 88 -8.57 -15.88 5.41
C ASN A 88 -8.95 -14.78 4.42
N CYS A 89 -10.21 -14.37 4.45
CA CYS A 89 -10.79 -13.33 3.62
C CYS A 89 -11.08 -12.07 4.44
N ILE A 90 -10.70 -10.91 3.92
CA ILE A 90 -11.06 -9.61 4.48
C ILE A 90 -11.96 -8.86 3.48
N TYR A 91 -13.10 -8.35 3.97
CA TYR A 91 -14.06 -7.57 3.20
C TYR A 91 -13.87 -6.10 3.52
N LEU A 92 -13.52 -5.34 2.51
CA LEU A 92 -13.12 -3.93 2.60
C LEU A 92 -14.08 -3.04 1.81
N GLU A 93 -14.11 -1.76 2.16
CA GLU A 93 -14.70 -0.72 1.34
C GLU A 93 -14.07 -0.73 -0.06
N ASP A 94 -14.90 -0.76 -1.11
CA ASP A 94 -14.44 -0.48 -2.46
C ASP A 94 -14.38 1.05 -2.64
N ILE A 95 -13.21 1.56 -2.95
CA ILE A 95 -13.02 2.98 -3.27
C ILE A 95 -13.40 3.18 -4.74
N VAL A 96 -14.71 3.20 -4.97
CA VAL A 96 -15.28 3.21 -6.33
C VAL A 96 -14.81 4.43 -7.12
N GLY A 97 -14.36 4.21 -8.36
CA GLY A 97 -13.91 5.27 -9.25
C GLY A 97 -12.51 5.82 -8.93
N ALA A 98 -11.83 5.29 -7.90
CA ALA A 98 -10.49 5.75 -7.56
C ALA A 98 -9.46 5.35 -8.62
N THR A 99 -8.47 6.21 -8.79
CA THR A 99 -7.29 5.99 -9.65
C THR A 99 -6.08 5.72 -8.78
N THR A 100 -5.19 4.79 -9.18
CA THR A 100 -3.93 4.62 -8.44
C THR A 100 -3.03 5.85 -8.63
N VAL A 101 -2.24 6.19 -7.62
CA VAL A 101 -1.22 7.25 -7.74
C VAL A 101 -0.26 6.93 -8.90
N ARG A 102 0.05 5.64 -9.10
CA ARG A 102 0.84 5.18 -10.26
C ARG A 102 0.23 5.62 -11.58
N ASP A 103 -1.04 5.30 -11.78
CA ASP A 103 -1.70 5.57 -13.06
C ASP A 103 -1.92 7.08 -13.26
N TYR A 104 -2.19 7.82 -12.18
CA TYR A 104 -2.31 9.28 -12.21
C TYR A 104 -0.99 9.95 -12.62
N ILE A 105 0.14 9.61 -11.98
CA ILE A 105 1.47 10.15 -12.34
C ILE A 105 1.78 9.82 -13.81
N THR A 106 1.54 8.56 -14.21
CA THR A 106 1.80 8.11 -15.59
C THR A 106 0.96 8.90 -16.59
N SER A 107 -0.32 9.15 -16.31
CA SER A 107 -1.20 9.92 -17.19
C SER A 107 -0.76 11.38 -17.35
N VAL A 108 -0.33 12.03 -16.25
CA VAL A 108 0.17 13.41 -16.29
C VAL A 108 1.48 13.48 -17.09
N GLN A 109 2.40 12.53 -16.89
CA GLN A 109 3.66 12.48 -17.66
C GLN A 109 3.42 12.26 -19.16
N GLN A 110 2.42 11.47 -19.53
CA GLN A 110 2.10 11.19 -20.94
C GLN A 110 1.36 12.33 -21.62
N SER A 111 0.48 13.03 -20.88
CA SER A 111 -0.32 14.14 -21.44
C SER A 111 0.47 15.44 -21.61
N GLY A 112 1.64 15.55 -20.98
CA GLY A 112 2.41 16.79 -20.94
C GLY A 112 1.70 17.96 -20.24
N THR A 113 0.69 17.66 -19.44
CA THR A 113 -0.05 18.64 -18.63
C THR A 113 0.85 19.21 -17.52
N ASP A 114 0.47 20.35 -16.96
CA ASP A 114 1.21 21.01 -15.88
C ASP A 114 1.48 20.05 -14.71
N ALA A 115 2.74 19.84 -14.42
CA ALA A 115 3.22 18.97 -13.36
C ALA A 115 3.05 19.58 -11.95
N SER A 116 2.48 20.78 -11.80
CA SER A 116 2.30 21.44 -10.50
C SER A 116 1.47 20.58 -9.53
N ASN A 117 0.42 19.91 -10.02
CA ASN A 117 -0.38 19.00 -9.23
C ASN A 117 0.40 17.77 -8.72
N LEU A 118 1.45 17.35 -9.45
CA LEU A 118 2.31 16.24 -8.98
C LEU A 118 3.13 16.65 -7.75
N PHE A 119 3.58 17.90 -7.66
CA PHE A 119 4.26 18.39 -6.46
C PHE A 119 3.31 18.46 -5.26
N LEU A 120 2.08 18.93 -5.45
CA LEU A 120 1.06 18.92 -4.40
C LEU A 120 0.73 17.49 -3.94
N LEU A 121 0.64 16.56 -4.87
CA LEU A 121 0.46 15.14 -4.56
C LEU A 121 1.64 14.57 -3.77
N ALA A 122 2.87 14.86 -4.19
CA ALA A 122 4.08 14.43 -3.50
C ALA A 122 4.12 14.96 -2.06
N GLU A 123 3.78 16.23 -1.85
CA GLU A 123 3.64 16.82 -0.52
C GLU A 123 2.54 16.12 0.30
N LYS A 124 1.38 15.85 -0.31
CA LYS A 124 0.28 15.13 0.36
C LYS A 124 0.71 13.74 0.81
N ILE A 125 1.42 12.99 -0.04
CA ILE A 125 1.99 11.69 0.32
C ILE A 125 2.95 11.85 1.51
N GLY A 126 3.87 12.81 1.46
CA GLY A 126 4.82 13.07 2.55
C GLY A 126 4.12 13.35 3.89
N GLU A 127 3.07 14.16 3.89
CA GLU A 127 2.27 14.47 5.08
C GLU A 127 1.58 13.22 5.66
N VAL A 128 0.93 12.43 4.80
CA VAL A 128 0.21 11.22 5.21
C VAL A 128 1.16 10.17 5.77
N LEU A 129 2.33 9.96 5.13
CA LEU A 129 3.35 9.03 5.62
C LEU A 129 3.98 9.48 6.94
N ALA A 130 4.21 10.78 7.13
CA ALA A 130 4.69 11.31 8.41
C ALA A 130 3.71 10.99 9.53
N ARG A 131 2.40 11.19 9.31
CA ARG A 131 1.35 10.86 10.27
C ARG A 131 1.29 9.36 10.55
N MET A 132 1.41 8.51 9.52
CA MET A 132 1.43 7.05 9.66
C MET A 132 2.61 6.59 10.51
N HIS A 133 3.81 7.11 10.26
CA HIS A 133 5.00 6.80 11.02
C HIS A 133 4.98 7.38 12.44
N ASP A 134 4.33 8.51 12.68
CA ASP A 134 4.13 9.07 14.03
C ASP A 134 3.25 8.16 14.90
N GLU A 135 2.36 7.37 14.26
CA GLU A 135 1.58 6.30 14.89
C GLU A 135 2.34 4.97 15.00
N ASP A 136 3.64 4.96 14.72
CA ASP A 136 4.51 3.77 14.72
C ASP A 136 4.03 2.65 13.78
N LEU A 137 3.23 2.98 12.77
CA LEU A 137 2.77 2.04 11.77
C LEU A 137 3.71 2.05 10.56
N ILE A 138 4.28 0.89 10.26
CA ILE A 138 5.09 0.63 9.07
C ILE A 138 4.20 -0.07 8.03
N HIS A 139 4.21 0.41 6.80
CA HIS A 139 3.41 -0.19 5.73
C HIS A 139 4.01 -1.51 5.24
N GLY A 140 5.31 -1.51 5.03
CA GLY A 140 6.09 -2.69 4.61
C GLY A 140 6.04 -2.98 3.11
N ASP A 141 5.20 -2.27 2.34
CA ASP A 141 5.09 -2.39 0.88
C ASP A 141 4.63 -1.07 0.25
N LEU A 142 5.31 0.03 0.59
CA LEU A 142 4.98 1.35 0.07
C LEU A 142 5.33 1.45 -1.42
N THR A 143 4.29 1.54 -2.25
CA THR A 143 4.40 1.80 -3.69
C THR A 143 3.30 2.76 -4.14
N THR A 144 3.47 3.39 -5.29
CA THR A 144 2.43 4.25 -5.89
C THR A 144 1.19 3.47 -6.34
N SER A 145 1.30 2.15 -6.47
CA SER A 145 0.16 1.25 -6.74
C SER A 145 -0.68 0.96 -5.49
N ASN A 146 -0.10 1.11 -4.28
CA ASN A 146 -0.78 0.92 -3.01
C ASN A 146 -1.33 2.22 -2.42
N MET A 147 -1.49 3.22 -3.28
CA MET A 147 -2.08 4.52 -2.98
C MET A 147 -3.15 4.84 -4.01
N LEU A 148 -4.34 5.21 -3.55
CA LEU A 148 -5.47 5.58 -4.41
C LEU A 148 -5.79 7.06 -4.23
N LEU A 149 -6.24 7.69 -5.31
CA LEU A 149 -6.88 9.01 -5.30
C LEU A 149 -8.38 8.82 -5.51
N ARG A 150 -9.20 9.36 -4.60
CA ARG A 150 -10.65 9.39 -4.79
C ARG A 150 -11.01 10.34 -5.93
N THR A 151 -12.15 10.13 -6.52
CA THR A 151 -12.73 11.03 -7.51
C THR A 151 -13.49 12.18 -6.79
N PRO A 152 -13.30 13.44 -7.20
CA PRO A 152 -12.44 13.93 -8.29
C PRO A 152 -10.95 13.94 -7.90
N VAL A 153 -10.07 13.53 -8.83
CA VAL A 153 -8.63 13.34 -8.54
C VAL A 153 -7.90 14.65 -8.21
N GLU A 154 -8.46 15.77 -8.61
CA GLU A 154 -7.96 17.13 -8.37
C GLU A 154 -7.96 17.50 -6.87
N GLU A 155 -8.81 16.88 -6.07
CA GLU A 155 -8.86 17.08 -4.62
C GLU A 155 -7.70 16.39 -3.89
N LEU A 156 -6.97 15.52 -4.58
CA LEU A 156 -5.84 14.75 -4.04
C LEU A 156 -6.20 14.02 -2.72
N ASP A 157 -7.45 13.52 -2.63
CA ASP A 157 -7.89 12.72 -1.47
C ASP A 157 -7.25 11.34 -1.52
N LEU A 158 -6.11 11.24 -0.82
CA LEU A 158 -5.21 10.09 -0.84
C LEU A 158 -5.66 9.01 0.14
N VAL A 159 -5.82 7.78 -0.34
CA VAL A 159 -6.18 6.60 0.44
C VAL A 159 -5.07 5.55 0.37
N LEU A 160 -4.54 5.12 1.50
CA LEU A 160 -3.55 4.04 1.58
C LEU A 160 -4.25 2.69 1.60
N ILE A 161 -3.75 1.73 0.81
CA ILE A 161 -4.30 0.37 0.69
C ILE A 161 -3.21 -0.69 0.85
N ASP A 162 -3.62 -1.94 1.02
CA ASP A 162 -2.75 -3.13 1.09
C ASP A 162 -1.74 -3.13 2.24
N PHE A 163 -2.26 -3.19 3.46
CA PHE A 163 -1.46 -3.32 4.70
C PHE A 163 -1.08 -4.78 5.05
N GLY A 164 -1.04 -5.66 4.05
CA GLY A 164 -0.77 -7.08 4.26
C GLY A 164 0.62 -7.41 4.81
N LEU A 165 1.60 -6.52 4.63
CA LEU A 165 2.97 -6.65 5.15
C LEU A 165 3.26 -5.65 6.28
N SER A 166 2.26 -4.89 6.73
CA SER A 166 2.44 -3.87 7.76
C SER A 166 2.76 -4.46 9.14
N PHE A 167 3.41 -3.65 9.95
CA PHE A 167 3.70 -3.99 11.36
C PHE A 167 3.87 -2.70 12.19
N ILE A 168 3.92 -2.87 13.52
CA ILE A 168 4.13 -1.76 14.44
C ILE A 168 5.59 -1.72 14.85
N SER A 169 6.22 -0.55 14.67
CA SER A 169 7.59 -0.29 15.10
C SER A 169 7.82 1.20 15.38
N GLY A 170 8.34 1.51 16.55
CA GLY A 170 8.83 2.85 16.91
C GLY A 170 10.25 3.14 16.41
N LEU A 171 10.92 2.17 15.76
CA LEU A 171 12.32 2.30 15.36
C LEU A 171 12.45 3.22 14.13
N PRO A 172 13.31 4.25 14.19
CA PRO A 172 13.58 5.10 13.03
C PRO A 172 14.12 4.33 11.82
N GLU A 173 14.82 3.22 12.03
CA GLU A 173 15.35 2.39 10.95
C GLU A 173 14.24 1.75 10.13
N ASP A 174 13.20 1.17 10.75
CA ASP A 174 12.10 0.56 10.05
C ASP A 174 11.31 1.59 9.23
N LYS A 175 11.10 2.79 9.78
CA LYS A 175 10.49 3.94 9.08
C LYS A 175 11.37 4.39 7.90
N GLY A 176 12.68 4.45 8.09
CA GLY A 176 13.64 4.75 7.01
C GLY A 176 13.65 3.72 5.89
N VAL A 177 13.54 2.43 6.24
CA VAL A 177 13.41 1.33 5.25
C VAL A 177 12.10 1.45 4.48
N ASP A 178 10.99 1.77 5.15
CA ASP A 178 9.68 1.95 4.50
C ASP A 178 9.72 3.09 3.46
N LEU A 179 10.34 4.23 3.80
CA LEU A 179 10.59 5.33 2.86
C LEU A 179 11.55 4.92 1.72
N TYR A 180 12.57 4.10 1.99
CA TYR A 180 13.48 3.61 0.96
C TYR A 180 12.81 2.68 -0.03
N VAL A 181 11.90 1.80 0.43
CA VAL A 181 11.08 0.97 -0.46
C VAL A 181 10.25 1.84 -1.39
N LEU A 182 9.60 2.88 -0.86
CA LEU A 182 8.85 3.84 -1.67
C LEU A 182 9.75 4.58 -2.67
N GLU A 183 10.92 5.05 -2.25
CA GLU A 183 11.88 5.71 -3.15
C GLU A 183 12.24 4.82 -4.33
N LYS A 184 12.59 3.57 -4.07
CA LYS A 184 12.95 2.63 -5.13
C LYS A 184 11.78 2.32 -6.06
N ALA A 185 10.58 2.08 -5.51
CA ALA A 185 9.39 1.86 -6.30
C ALA A 185 9.02 3.10 -7.12
N PHE A 186 9.12 4.29 -6.52
CA PHE A 186 8.78 5.55 -7.16
C PHE A 186 9.69 5.84 -8.36
N LEU A 187 11.00 5.84 -8.14
CA LEU A 187 12.00 6.14 -9.17
C LEU A 187 12.07 5.08 -10.28
N SER A 188 11.82 3.81 -9.95
CA SER A 188 11.80 2.74 -10.96
C SER A 188 10.55 2.76 -11.84
N THR A 189 9.42 3.25 -11.30
CA THR A 189 8.13 3.26 -12.00
C THR A 189 7.91 4.58 -12.76
N HIS A 190 8.44 5.69 -12.24
CA HIS A 190 8.23 7.04 -12.73
C HIS A 190 9.57 7.72 -13.06
N PRO A 191 10.06 7.60 -14.30
CA PRO A 191 11.32 8.25 -14.71
C PRO A 191 11.28 9.78 -14.51
N ASN A 192 12.43 10.38 -14.19
CA ASN A 192 12.60 11.82 -14.02
C ASN A 192 11.73 12.46 -12.92
N THR A 193 11.49 11.73 -11.84
CA THR A 193 10.66 12.19 -10.71
C THR A 193 11.44 12.41 -9.42
N ASP A 194 12.77 12.52 -9.50
CA ASP A 194 13.65 12.76 -8.34
C ASP A 194 13.21 13.99 -7.55
N ALA A 195 12.90 15.11 -8.24
CA ALA A 195 12.44 16.34 -7.61
C ALA A 195 11.08 16.17 -6.89
N LEU A 196 10.19 15.31 -7.41
CA LEU A 196 8.92 15.01 -6.75
C LEU A 196 9.16 14.22 -5.46
N PHE A 197 10.08 13.24 -5.49
CA PHE A 197 10.41 12.48 -4.29
C PHE A 197 11.11 13.35 -3.23
N GLU A 198 11.94 14.29 -3.63
CA GLU A 198 12.54 15.27 -2.72
C GLU A 198 11.49 16.18 -2.08
N ALA A 199 10.48 16.64 -2.84
CA ALA A 199 9.35 17.41 -2.30
C ALA A 199 8.56 16.60 -1.27
N LEU A 200 8.32 15.29 -1.55
CA LEU A 200 7.70 14.36 -0.62
C LEU A 200 8.49 14.28 0.69
N LEU A 201 9.81 14.06 0.64
CA LEU A 201 10.66 13.95 1.83
C LEU A 201 10.74 15.27 2.61
N LYS A 202 10.77 16.41 1.92
CA LYS A 202 10.75 17.73 2.55
C LYS A 202 9.46 17.91 3.35
N LYS A 203 8.32 17.56 2.77
CA LYS A 203 7.01 17.65 3.45
C LYS A 203 6.91 16.65 4.60
N TYR A 204 7.37 15.40 4.40
CA TYR A 204 7.46 14.40 5.46
C TYR A 204 8.23 14.95 6.67
N SER A 205 9.40 15.55 6.42
CA SER A 205 10.26 16.12 7.46
C SER A 205 9.58 17.28 8.19
N ALA A 206 8.86 18.13 7.46
CA ALA A 206 8.14 19.27 8.02
C ALA A 206 6.89 18.87 8.83
N SER A 207 6.28 17.72 8.50
CA SER A 207 5.02 17.25 9.09
C SER A 207 5.20 16.49 10.40
N SER A 208 6.40 15.98 10.70
CA SER A 208 6.68 15.24 11.94
C SER A 208 7.89 15.77 12.67
N LYS A 209 7.72 16.04 13.97
CA LYS A 209 8.85 16.39 14.87
C LYS A 209 9.81 15.21 15.10
N LYS A 210 9.38 13.97 14.80
CA LYS A 210 10.18 12.75 14.94
C LYS A 210 10.91 12.35 13.63
N SER A 211 10.80 13.14 12.58
CA SER A 211 11.33 12.81 11.24
C SER A 211 12.86 12.78 11.15
N SER A 212 13.56 13.65 11.88
CA SER A 212 15.03 13.80 11.76
C SER A 212 15.81 12.47 11.93
N PRO A 213 15.57 11.63 12.95
CA PRO A 213 16.23 10.33 13.02
C PRO A 213 15.82 9.37 11.89
N VAL A 214 14.59 9.47 11.38
CA VAL A 214 14.13 8.65 10.26
C VAL A 214 14.87 9.00 8.97
N ILE A 215 15.01 10.28 8.64
CA ILE A 215 15.73 10.74 7.44
C ILE A 215 17.21 10.32 7.51
N ARG A 216 17.86 10.42 8.68
CA ARG A 216 19.22 9.91 8.85
C ARG A 216 19.31 8.41 8.56
N LYS A 217 18.33 7.64 9.03
CA LYS A 217 18.30 6.19 8.75
C LYS A 217 18.02 5.88 7.29
N LEU A 218 17.16 6.64 6.62
CA LEU A 218 16.98 6.56 5.17
C LEU A 218 18.31 6.76 4.43
N ASP A 219 19.10 7.76 4.79
CA ASP A 219 20.41 8.01 4.16
C ASP A 219 21.39 6.87 4.40
N GLU A 220 21.43 6.30 5.61
CA GLU A 220 22.24 5.11 5.90
C GLU A 220 21.83 3.90 5.05
N VAL A 221 20.50 3.68 4.87
CA VAL A 221 19.96 2.58 4.04
C VAL A 221 20.31 2.79 2.57
N ARG A 222 20.21 4.02 2.07
CA ARG A 222 20.63 4.39 0.70
C ARG A 222 22.09 4.04 0.44
N LEU A 223 22.98 4.33 1.39
CA LEU A 223 24.42 4.01 1.28
C LEU A 223 24.66 2.48 1.25
N ARG A 224 23.93 1.71 2.07
CA ARG A 224 24.00 0.24 2.04
C ARG A 224 23.50 -0.36 0.72
N GLY A 225 22.43 0.20 0.16
CA GLY A 225 21.88 -0.22 -1.13
C GLY A 225 22.83 0.02 -2.31
N ARG A 226 23.54 1.16 -2.34
CA ARG A 226 24.54 1.46 -3.37
C ARG A 226 25.73 0.51 -3.33
N LYS A 227 26.21 0.13 -2.15
CA LYS A 227 27.34 -0.82 -2.02
C LYS A 227 26.99 -2.21 -2.58
N ARG A 228 25.75 -2.67 -2.44
CA ARG A 228 25.33 -3.97 -3.00
C ARG A 228 25.23 -3.96 -4.54
N SER A 229 24.85 -2.86 -5.14
CA SER A 229 24.77 -2.74 -6.61
C SER A 229 26.15 -2.59 -7.28
N MET A 230 27.22 -2.31 -6.52
CA MET A 230 28.58 -2.19 -7.04
C MET A 230 29.40 -3.49 -6.92
N VAL A 231 28.88 -4.53 -6.27
CA VAL A 231 29.55 -5.83 -6.00
C VAL A 231 28.87 -6.97 -6.78
N GLY A 232 27.86 -6.68 -7.59
CA GLY A 232 27.15 -7.65 -8.43
C GLY A 232 27.55 -7.58 -9.90
#